data_8797cb888a956e495bb46b265a4502d5
#
_entry.id   8797cb888a956e495bb46b265a4502d5
#
_cell.length_a   1.000
_cell.length_b   1.000
_cell.length_c   1.000
_cell.angle_alpha   90.00
_cell.angle_beta   90.00
_cell.angle_gamma   90.00
#
_symmetry.space_group_name_H-M   'P 1'
#
loop_
_entity.id
_entity.type
_entity.pdbx_description
1 polymer ?
#
loop_
_entity_poly.entity_id
_entity_poly.type
_entity_poly.pdbx_seq_one_letter_code
_entity_poly.pdbx_strand_id
1 'polypeptide(L)'
;MRAFSALLAAALAFAAAADDMEDAKRRWAESPHGPMLERILPPTFDARDLPEPGSAGAALTRRYCVQCHNLPNPAMHNAAQWPGIVDRMVQRMQGRGNLGTLMSEMMAGVSAPTEKETPTLVAYLRRHAQRPLDPRRYPDVNRPEGEAFRLACNQCHVLPDPQRHTAAEWRAVVARMQENMAWMNRVVGTKAVPGEPQLRVDEINAFLAKHARQ
;
A
#
# COMPACT_ATOMS: atom_id res chain seq x y z
N MET A 1 6.45 29.80 -21.01
CA MET A 1 5.16 29.85 -20.31
C MET A 1 4.60 28.46 -19.90
N ARG A 2 4.83 27.37 -20.67
CA ARG A 2 4.30 26.02 -20.33
C ARG A 2 4.93 25.38 -19.09
N ALA A 3 6.20 25.65 -18.77
CA ALA A 3 6.88 25.08 -17.60
C ALA A 3 6.39 25.66 -16.26
N PHE A 4 6.03 26.94 -16.22
CA PHE A 4 5.50 27.58 -15.01
C PHE A 4 4.11 27.06 -14.62
N SER A 5 3.27 26.75 -15.62
CA SER A 5 1.93 26.21 -15.38
C SER A 5 1.96 24.78 -14.82
N ALA A 6 2.97 23.96 -15.24
CA ALA A 6 3.13 22.61 -14.73
C ALA A 6 3.61 22.57 -13.27
N LEU A 7 4.51 23.47 -12.88
CA LEU A 7 4.98 23.60 -11.50
C LEU A 7 3.88 24.10 -10.55
N LEU A 8 3.07 25.04 -10.99
CA LEU A 8 1.94 25.54 -10.19
C LEU A 8 0.85 24.48 -10.01
N ALA A 9 0.53 23.71 -11.06
CA ALA A 9 -0.42 22.61 -10.97
C ALA A 9 0.07 21.46 -10.07
N ALA A 10 1.36 21.16 -10.08
CA ALA A 10 1.96 20.17 -9.18
C ALA A 10 1.90 20.65 -7.72
N ALA A 11 2.23 21.92 -7.43
CA ALA A 11 2.17 22.48 -6.09
C ALA A 11 0.74 22.49 -5.52
N LEU A 12 -0.27 22.82 -6.34
CA LEU A 12 -1.68 22.79 -5.93
C LEU A 12 -2.18 21.35 -5.68
N ALA A 13 -1.71 20.37 -6.46
CA ALA A 13 -2.06 18.97 -6.25
C ALA A 13 -1.41 18.41 -4.96
N PHE A 14 -0.24 18.87 -4.58
CA PHE A 14 0.41 18.50 -3.30
C PHE A 14 -0.29 19.11 -2.09
N ALA A 15 -0.75 20.35 -2.19
CA ALA A 15 -1.51 21.00 -1.10
C ALA A 15 -2.84 20.27 -0.87
N ALA A 16 -3.61 20.00 -1.91
CA ALA A 16 -4.88 19.25 -1.80
C ALA A 16 -4.70 17.83 -1.24
N ALA A 17 -3.55 17.19 -1.50
CA ALA A 17 -3.25 15.84 -0.99
C ALA A 17 -2.94 15.82 0.51
N ALA A 18 -2.32 16.88 1.03
CA ALA A 18 -2.09 17.05 2.46
C ALA A 18 -3.41 17.29 3.20
N ASP A 19 -4.30 18.09 2.60
CA ASP A 19 -5.61 18.39 3.16
C ASP A 19 -6.48 17.15 3.32
N ASP A 20 -6.56 16.25 2.31
CA ASP A 20 -7.36 15.02 2.38
C ASP A 20 -6.93 14.10 3.53
N MET A 21 -5.61 13.96 3.75
CA MET A 21 -5.07 13.12 4.83
C MET A 21 -5.29 13.75 6.20
N GLU A 22 -5.06 15.05 6.34
CA GLU A 22 -5.25 15.76 7.60
C GLU A 22 -6.74 15.83 7.98
N ASP A 23 -7.62 15.99 7.02
CA ASP A 23 -9.06 15.91 7.21
C ASP A 23 -9.51 14.52 7.66
N ALA A 24 -8.94 13.47 7.07
CA ALA A 24 -9.20 12.10 7.49
C ALA A 24 -8.72 11.85 8.93
N LYS A 25 -7.50 12.26 9.28
CA LYS A 25 -6.95 12.13 10.63
C LYS A 25 -7.76 12.91 11.67
N ARG A 26 -8.17 14.13 11.34
CA ARG A 26 -9.03 14.94 12.20
C ARG A 26 -10.34 14.23 12.48
N ARG A 27 -11.02 13.72 11.44
CA ARG A 27 -12.24 12.93 11.58
C ARG A 27 -12.02 11.64 12.37
N TRP A 28 -10.87 10.97 12.21
CA TRP A 28 -10.52 9.81 13.03
C TRP A 28 -10.32 10.19 14.50
N ALA A 29 -9.64 11.29 14.78
CA ALA A 29 -9.43 11.76 16.15
C ALA A 29 -10.74 12.10 16.86
N GLU A 30 -11.72 12.60 16.13
CA GLU A 30 -13.08 12.90 16.64
C GLU A 30 -13.95 11.64 16.79
N SER A 31 -13.59 10.55 16.12
CA SER A 31 -14.30 9.27 16.17
C SER A 31 -13.84 8.43 17.37
N PRO A 32 -14.75 7.77 18.12
CA PRO A 32 -14.37 6.82 19.16
C PRO A 32 -13.58 5.62 18.63
N HIS A 33 -13.57 5.43 17.30
CA HIS A 33 -12.87 4.33 16.61
C HIS A 33 -11.56 4.77 15.96
N GLY A 34 -11.16 6.04 16.08
CA GLY A 34 -9.95 6.60 15.48
C GLY A 34 -8.69 5.77 15.71
N PRO A 35 -8.38 5.36 16.95
CA PRO A 35 -7.22 4.53 17.24
C PRO A 35 -7.23 3.16 16.54
N MET A 36 -8.41 2.63 16.20
CA MET A 36 -8.54 1.36 15.47
C MET A 36 -8.31 1.56 13.96
N LEU A 37 -8.78 2.67 13.40
CA LEU A 37 -8.60 2.98 11.98
C LEU A 37 -7.12 3.11 11.61
N GLU A 38 -6.30 3.71 12.47
CA GLU A 38 -4.85 3.80 12.30
C GLU A 38 -4.13 2.44 12.31
N ARG A 39 -4.77 1.40 12.85
CA ARG A 39 -4.21 0.04 12.96
C ARG A 39 -4.52 -0.85 11.77
N ILE A 40 -5.36 -0.44 10.83
CA ILE A 40 -5.76 -1.28 9.69
C ILE A 40 -4.61 -1.42 8.66
N LEU A 41 -3.86 -0.34 8.43
CA LEU A 41 -2.67 -0.34 7.57
C LEU A 41 -1.51 0.41 8.24
N PRO A 42 -0.25 -0.01 8.00
CA PRO A 42 0.91 0.68 8.54
C PRO A 42 1.05 2.10 7.95
N PRO A 43 1.48 3.09 8.77
CA PRO A 43 1.65 4.48 8.32
C PRO A 43 2.98 4.73 7.60
N THR A 44 3.45 3.77 6.81
CA THR A 44 4.77 3.79 6.16
C THR A 44 4.72 4.16 4.67
N PHE A 45 3.55 4.55 4.16
CA PHE A 45 3.39 4.99 2.79
C PHE A 45 2.81 6.41 2.74
N ASP A 46 3.57 7.33 2.18
CA ASP A 46 3.20 8.74 2.07
C ASP A 46 2.45 9.01 0.75
N ALA A 47 1.56 9.98 0.77
CA ALA A 47 0.85 10.43 -0.43
C ALA A 47 1.80 10.99 -1.52
N ARG A 48 2.97 11.48 -1.12
CA ARG A 48 4.03 11.96 -2.03
C ARG A 48 4.68 10.83 -2.82
N ASP A 49 4.63 9.61 -2.29
CA ASP A 49 5.22 8.41 -2.90
C ASP A 49 4.26 7.75 -3.90
N LEU A 50 3.03 8.26 -4.05
CA LEU A 50 2.10 7.74 -5.05
C LEU A 50 2.69 7.90 -6.46
N PRO A 51 2.74 6.84 -7.26
CA PRO A 51 3.14 6.96 -8.65
C PRO A 51 2.26 7.93 -9.42
N GLU A 52 2.81 8.68 -10.36
CA GLU A 52 2.07 9.69 -11.15
C GLU A 52 1.19 10.59 -10.26
N PRO A 53 1.75 11.32 -9.27
CA PRO A 53 0.98 11.98 -8.21
C PRO A 53 -0.03 13.03 -8.71
N GLY A 54 0.19 13.57 -9.91
CA GLY A 54 -0.73 14.50 -10.58
C GLY A 54 -1.84 13.84 -11.40
N SER A 55 -1.91 12.51 -11.47
CA SER A 55 -2.93 11.81 -12.24
C SER A 55 -4.29 11.79 -11.52
N ALA A 56 -5.37 11.68 -12.29
CA ALA A 56 -6.72 11.52 -11.75
C ALA A 56 -6.83 10.29 -10.84
N GLY A 57 -6.17 9.17 -11.19
CA GLY A 57 -6.17 7.96 -10.38
C GLY A 57 -5.48 8.15 -9.03
N ALA A 58 -4.35 8.87 -8.99
CA ALA A 58 -3.69 9.21 -7.73
C ALA A 58 -4.56 10.12 -6.86
N ALA A 59 -5.23 11.11 -7.45
CA ALA A 59 -6.15 11.98 -6.74
C ALA A 59 -7.33 11.19 -6.13
N LEU A 60 -7.93 10.27 -6.88
CA LEU A 60 -9.00 9.41 -6.39
C LEU A 60 -8.51 8.47 -5.27
N THR A 61 -7.29 7.94 -5.39
CA THR A 61 -6.69 7.09 -4.34
C THR A 61 -6.52 7.87 -3.04
N ARG A 62 -5.98 9.08 -3.09
CA ARG A 62 -5.88 9.97 -1.91
C ARG A 62 -7.23 10.26 -1.31
N ARG A 63 -8.19 10.67 -2.14
CA ARG A 63 -9.53 11.08 -1.67
C ARG A 63 -10.30 9.96 -1.00
N TYR A 64 -10.30 8.77 -1.58
CA TYR A 64 -11.18 7.69 -1.12
C TYR A 64 -10.50 6.71 -0.16
N CYS A 65 -9.23 6.36 -0.39
CA CYS A 65 -8.59 5.30 0.39
C CYS A 65 -8.17 5.72 1.79
N VAL A 66 -8.02 7.03 2.06
CA VAL A 66 -7.61 7.54 3.38
C VAL A 66 -8.79 7.76 4.35
N GLN A 67 -10.02 7.60 3.89
CA GLN A 67 -11.19 7.93 4.71
C GLN A 67 -11.39 6.97 5.90
N CYS A 68 -10.83 5.76 5.83
CA CYS A 68 -11.04 4.71 6.83
C CYS A 68 -9.74 4.10 7.38
N HIS A 69 -8.60 4.36 6.78
CA HIS A 69 -7.30 3.81 7.19
C HIS A 69 -6.16 4.58 6.50
N ASN A 70 -4.92 4.30 6.89
CA ASN A 70 -3.75 4.87 6.22
C ASN A 70 -3.75 4.57 4.72
N LEU A 71 -3.07 5.44 3.95
CA LEU A 71 -3.02 5.31 2.50
C LEU A 71 -2.38 3.96 2.09
N PRO A 72 -3.07 3.15 1.27
CA PRO A 72 -2.49 1.91 0.78
C PRO A 72 -1.44 2.18 -0.31
N ASN A 73 -0.32 1.48 -0.25
CA ASN A 73 0.60 1.43 -1.38
C ASN A 73 -0.04 0.62 -2.53
N PRO A 74 -0.15 1.14 -3.76
CA PRO A 74 -0.67 0.37 -4.89
C PRO A 74 0.07 -0.96 -5.13
N ALA A 75 1.34 -1.05 -4.72
CA ALA A 75 2.13 -2.27 -4.79
C ALA A 75 1.88 -3.28 -3.65
N MET A 76 0.90 -3.06 -2.76
CA MET A 76 0.49 -4.07 -1.77
C MET A 76 -0.16 -5.30 -2.41
N HIS A 77 -0.80 -5.13 -3.56
CA HIS A 77 -1.53 -6.18 -4.24
C HIS A 77 -1.13 -6.27 -5.71
N ASN A 78 -1.34 -7.42 -6.32
CA ASN A 78 -1.16 -7.56 -7.76
C ASN A 78 -2.36 -7.00 -8.54
N ALA A 79 -2.18 -6.81 -9.85
CA ALA A 79 -3.19 -6.20 -10.72
C ALA A 79 -4.53 -6.97 -10.77
N ALA A 80 -4.51 -8.28 -10.56
CA ALA A 80 -5.72 -9.11 -10.58
C ALA A 80 -6.55 -8.97 -9.28
N GLN A 81 -5.90 -8.65 -8.16
CA GLN A 81 -6.56 -8.52 -6.87
C GLN A 81 -7.28 -7.18 -6.68
N TRP A 82 -6.76 -6.08 -7.27
CA TRP A 82 -7.27 -4.74 -7.04
C TRP A 82 -8.76 -4.54 -7.37
N PRO A 83 -9.32 -5.06 -8.48
CA PRO A 83 -10.75 -4.87 -8.77
C PRO A 83 -11.66 -5.35 -7.64
N GLY A 84 -11.43 -6.55 -7.13
CA GLY A 84 -12.23 -7.12 -6.03
C GLY A 84 -12.01 -6.40 -4.70
N ILE A 85 -10.82 -5.83 -4.46
CA ILE A 85 -10.54 -5.02 -3.26
C ILE A 85 -11.31 -3.71 -3.34
N VAL A 86 -11.23 -3.00 -4.46
CA VAL A 86 -11.95 -1.73 -4.65
C VAL A 86 -13.46 -1.95 -4.54
N ASP A 87 -13.98 -3.00 -5.18
CA ASP A 87 -15.41 -3.32 -5.10
C ASP A 87 -15.87 -3.51 -3.64
N ARG A 88 -15.17 -4.30 -2.84
CA ARG A 88 -15.48 -4.49 -1.42
C ARG A 88 -15.41 -3.17 -0.62
N MET A 89 -14.42 -2.31 -0.91
CA MET A 89 -14.31 -1.01 -0.22
C MET A 89 -15.46 -0.09 -0.62
N VAL A 90 -15.82 -0.03 -1.90
CA VAL A 90 -16.97 0.76 -2.39
C VAL A 90 -18.27 0.28 -1.76
N GLN A 91 -18.50 -1.02 -1.68
CA GLN A 91 -19.68 -1.57 -1.01
C GLN A 91 -19.76 -1.15 0.45
N ARG A 92 -18.65 -1.22 1.19
CA ARG A 92 -18.59 -0.76 2.58
C ARG A 92 -18.87 0.74 2.72
N MET A 93 -18.27 1.57 1.88
CA MET A 93 -18.50 3.02 1.84
C MET A 93 -19.97 3.36 1.55
N GLN A 94 -20.66 2.52 0.78
CA GLN A 94 -22.09 2.64 0.48
C GLN A 94 -23.01 2.01 1.55
N GLY A 95 -22.44 1.58 2.69
CA GLY A 95 -23.20 0.95 3.77
C GLY A 95 -23.58 -0.51 3.50
N ARG A 96 -23.15 -1.07 2.37
CA ARG A 96 -23.46 -2.47 2.01
C ARG A 96 -22.41 -3.42 2.62
N GLY A 97 -22.87 -4.54 3.17
CA GLY A 97 -22.00 -5.55 3.77
C GLY A 97 -21.38 -5.14 5.11
N ASN A 98 -21.82 -4.02 5.69
CA ASN A 98 -21.41 -3.62 7.04
C ASN A 98 -22.25 -4.38 8.06
N LEU A 99 -21.60 -5.25 8.81
CA LEU A 99 -22.26 -6.03 9.87
C LEU A 99 -22.01 -5.37 11.25
N GLY A 100 -23.11 -5.07 11.94
CA GLY A 100 -23.09 -4.52 13.29
C GLY A 100 -22.94 -3.00 13.37
N THR A 101 -23.27 -2.47 14.54
CA THR A 101 -23.24 -1.02 14.85
C THR A 101 -21.87 -0.40 14.65
N LEU A 102 -20.81 -1.09 15.09
CA LEU A 102 -19.43 -0.61 14.96
C LEU A 102 -19.06 -0.25 13.52
N MET A 103 -19.33 -1.16 12.57
CA MET A 103 -19.02 -0.89 11.15
C MET A 103 -19.90 0.21 10.58
N SER A 104 -21.16 0.29 10.99
CA SER A 104 -22.06 1.35 10.56
C SER A 104 -21.58 2.73 11.04
N GLU A 105 -21.16 2.83 12.29
CA GLU A 105 -20.61 4.06 12.87
C GLU A 105 -19.29 4.46 12.21
N MET A 106 -18.39 3.51 11.98
CA MET A 106 -17.10 3.76 11.32
C MET A 106 -17.27 4.26 9.88
N MET A 107 -18.33 3.84 9.19
CA MET A 107 -18.60 4.23 7.80
C MET A 107 -19.47 5.50 7.71
N ALA A 108 -19.96 6.03 8.82
CA ALA A 108 -20.75 7.26 8.82
C ALA A 108 -19.92 8.43 8.25
N GLY A 109 -20.49 9.17 7.30
CA GLY A 109 -19.84 10.30 6.66
C GLY A 109 -18.75 9.95 5.63
N VAL A 110 -18.49 8.67 5.37
CA VAL A 110 -17.57 8.23 4.32
C VAL A 110 -18.25 8.35 2.95
N SER A 111 -17.57 8.98 2.00
CA SER A 111 -18.06 9.09 0.60
C SER A 111 -17.45 8.00 -0.27
N ALA A 112 -18.26 7.40 -1.14
CA ALA A 112 -17.81 6.40 -2.10
C ALA A 112 -17.48 7.02 -3.46
N PRO A 113 -16.53 6.46 -4.23
CA PRO A 113 -16.34 6.86 -5.61
C PRO A 113 -17.60 6.58 -6.44
N THR A 114 -17.87 7.48 -7.39
CA THR A 114 -18.98 7.32 -8.33
C THR A 114 -18.71 6.19 -9.31
N GLU A 115 -19.77 5.75 -10.02
CA GLU A 115 -19.64 4.77 -11.11
C GLU A 115 -18.67 5.20 -12.21
N LYS A 116 -18.53 6.51 -12.46
CA LYS A 116 -17.58 7.06 -13.44
C LYS A 116 -16.14 7.12 -12.92
N GLU A 117 -15.93 7.30 -11.62
CA GLU A 117 -14.62 7.38 -10.99
C GLU A 117 -14.02 6.01 -10.71
N THR A 118 -14.85 5.03 -10.37
CA THR A 118 -14.39 3.67 -10.01
C THR A 118 -13.50 3.02 -11.08
N PRO A 119 -13.81 3.06 -12.39
CA PRO A 119 -12.92 2.53 -13.42
C PRO A 119 -11.56 3.21 -13.48
N THR A 120 -11.51 4.53 -13.29
CA THR A 120 -10.26 5.30 -13.28
C THR A 120 -9.39 4.92 -12.07
N LEU A 121 -9.99 4.80 -10.89
CA LEU A 121 -9.30 4.34 -9.67
C LEU A 121 -8.74 2.93 -9.84
N VAL A 122 -9.56 2.00 -10.33
CA VAL A 122 -9.13 0.60 -10.56
C VAL A 122 -8.02 0.52 -11.61
N ALA A 123 -8.12 1.25 -12.72
CA ALA A 123 -7.09 1.28 -13.75
C ALA A 123 -5.75 1.81 -13.21
N TYR A 124 -5.78 2.83 -12.37
CA TYR A 124 -4.60 3.37 -11.71
C TYR A 124 -3.95 2.35 -10.78
N LEU A 125 -4.71 1.75 -9.86
CA LEU A 125 -4.21 0.76 -8.92
C LEU A 125 -3.63 -0.48 -9.63
N ARG A 126 -4.29 -0.94 -10.71
CA ARG A 126 -3.77 -2.05 -11.53
C ARG A 126 -2.48 -1.72 -12.25
N ARG A 127 -2.34 -0.49 -12.77
CA ARG A 127 -1.12 -0.03 -13.45
C ARG A 127 0.08 -0.03 -12.52
N HIS A 128 -0.12 0.41 -11.27
CA HIS A 128 0.94 0.55 -10.26
C HIS A 128 1.00 -0.61 -9.28
N ALA A 129 0.23 -1.66 -9.54
CA ALA A 129 0.20 -2.88 -8.76
C ALA A 129 1.57 -3.57 -8.69
N GLN A 130 1.74 -4.40 -7.69
CA GLN A 130 2.89 -5.27 -7.60
C GLN A 130 2.96 -6.20 -8.81
N ARG A 131 4.14 -6.28 -9.43
CA ARG A 131 4.44 -7.28 -10.44
C ARG A 131 4.93 -8.54 -9.74
N PRO A 132 4.21 -9.67 -9.86
CA PRO A 132 4.67 -10.93 -9.30
C PRO A 132 5.95 -11.41 -9.97
N LEU A 133 6.82 -12.03 -9.18
CA LEU A 133 7.98 -12.76 -9.69
C LEU A 133 7.53 -13.92 -10.57
N ASP A 134 8.17 -14.09 -11.73
CA ASP A 134 8.05 -15.31 -12.54
C ASP A 134 9.20 -16.29 -12.16
N PRO A 135 8.91 -17.41 -11.49
CA PRO A 135 9.96 -18.34 -11.02
C PRO A 135 10.80 -18.92 -12.16
N ARG A 136 10.31 -18.92 -13.39
CA ARG A 136 11.09 -19.40 -14.56
C ARG A 136 12.24 -18.46 -14.91
N ARG A 137 12.12 -17.18 -14.59
CA ARG A 137 13.18 -16.16 -14.81
C ARG A 137 14.22 -16.16 -13.68
N TYR A 138 13.87 -16.70 -12.52
CA TYR A 138 14.68 -16.70 -11.29
C TYR A 138 14.72 -18.10 -10.69
N PRO A 139 15.38 -19.07 -11.34
CA PRO A 139 15.37 -20.47 -10.90
C PRO A 139 16.02 -20.67 -9.52
N ASP A 140 16.89 -19.74 -9.10
CA ASP A 140 17.52 -19.72 -7.79
C ASP A 140 16.60 -19.24 -6.65
N VAL A 141 15.41 -18.71 -6.95
CA VAL A 141 14.42 -18.37 -5.91
C VAL A 141 14.02 -19.57 -5.05
N ASN A 142 14.05 -20.77 -5.64
CA ASN A 142 13.74 -22.03 -4.95
C ASN A 142 14.99 -22.77 -4.41
N ARG A 143 16.16 -22.16 -4.51
CA ARG A 143 17.42 -22.66 -3.97
C ARG A 143 17.76 -21.96 -2.65
N PRO A 144 18.79 -22.43 -1.92
CA PRO A 144 19.22 -21.81 -0.66
C PRO A 144 19.47 -20.30 -0.78
N GLU A 145 19.98 -19.83 -1.89
CA GLU A 145 20.28 -18.40 -2.14
C GLU A 145 19.02 -17.51 -2.17
N GLY A 146 17.88 -18.06 -2.58
CA GLY A 146 16.59 -17.36 -2.64
C GLY A 146 15.70 -17.59 -1.41
N GLU A 147 16.10 -18.47 -0.50
CA GLU A 147 15.24 -18.91 0.61
C GLU A 147 14.85 -17.76 1.53
N ALA A 148 15.80 -16.92 1.94
CA ALA A 148 15.54 -15.77 2.82
C ALA A 148 14.52 -14.81 2.21
N PHE A 149 14.70 -14.47 0.92
CA PHE A 149 13.77 -13.62 0.18
C PHE A 149 12.39 -14.27 0.09
N ARG A 150 12.31 -15.55 -0.30
CA ARG A 150 11.06 -16.27 -0.45
C ARG A 150 10.28 -16.38 0.86
N LEU A 151 10.92 -16.77 1.94
CA LEU A 151 10.27 -16.95 3.24
C LEU A 151 9.82 -15.63 3.85
N ALA A 152 10.60 -14.57 3.71
CA ALA A 152 10.24 -13.27 4.24
C ALA A 152 9.15 -12.57 3.42
N CYS A 153 9.34 -12.47 2.09
CA CYS A 153 8.47 -11.64 1.25
C CYS A 153 7.14 -12.29 0.89
N ASN A 154 6.99 -13.61 1.04
CA ASN A 154 5.75 -14.32 0.72
C ASN A 154 4.74 -14.38 1.90
N GLN A 155 5.05 -13.76 3.02
CA GLN A 155 4.18 -13.83 4.20
C GLN A 155 2.91 -12.96 4.06
N CYS A 156 3.00 -11.82 3.40
CA CYS A 156 1.92 -10.84 3.34
C CYS A 156 1.37 -10.62 1.93
N HIS A 157 2.16 -10.87 0.90
CA HIS A 157 1.77 -10.67 -0.49
C HIS A 157 2.58 -11.58 -1.42
N VAL A 158 2.26 -11.62 -2.70
CA VAL A 158 3.04 -12.37 -3.71
C VAL A 158 4.47 -11.87 -3.78
N LEU A 159 5.41 -12.77 -4.11
CA LEU A 159 6.82 -12.40 -4.29
C LEU A 159 6.96 -11.31 -5.36
N PRO A 160 7.62 -10.18 -5.06
CA PRO A 160 7.82 -9.10 -6.02
C PRO A 160 8.87 -9.49 -7.08
N ASP A 161 8.69 -8.99 -8.31
CA ASP A 161 9.70 -9.10 -9.37
C ASP A 161 10.94 -8.26 -9.02
N PRO A 162 12.13 -8.86 -8.86
CA PRO A 162 13.35 -8.13 -8.51
C PRO A 162 13.72 -7.02 -9.48
N GLN A 163 13.35 -7.13 -10.75
CA GLN A 163 13.62 -6.10 -11.76
C GLN A 163 12.75 -4.84 -11.64
N ARG A 164 11.84 -4.78 -10.67
CA ARG A 164 11.06 -3.57 -10.43
C ARG A 164 11.89 -2.40 -9.94
N HIS A 165 12.95 -2.68 -9.21
CA HIS A 165 13.81 -1.68 -8.56
C HIS A 165 15.28 -1.95 -8.84
N THR A 166 16.11 -0.91 -8.71
CA THR A 166 17.56 -1.03 -8.61
C THR A 166 17.96 -1.64 -7.26
N ALA A 167 19.19 -2.08 -7.13
CA ALA A 167 19.71 -2.61 -5.87
C ALA A 167 19.64 -1.59 -4.71
N ALA A 168 19.82 -0.31 -5.00
CA ALA A 168 19.72 0.75 -3.99
C ALA A 168 18.26 0.98 -3.55
N GLU A 169 17.32 1.04 -4.50
CA GLU A 169 15.89 1.17 -4.22
C GLU A 169 15.36 -0.02 -3.41
N TRP A 170 15.85 -1.25 -3.71
CA TRP A 170 15.46 -2.44 -2.96
C TRP A 170 15.82 -2.36 -1.49
N ARG A 171 16.99 -1.81 -1.13
CA ARG A 171 17.36 -1.62 0.28
C ARG A 171 16.33 -0.76 1.02
N ALA A 172 15.87 0.32 0.41
CA ALA A 172 14.83 1.16 0.99
C ALA A 172 13.47 0.44 1.11
N VAL A 173 13.11 -0.38 0.10
CA VAL A 173 11.89 -1.20 0.15
C VAL A 173 11.97 -2.23 1.28
N VAL A 174 13.10 -2.94 1.43
CA VAL A 174 13.29 -3.94 2.50
C VAL A 174 13.23 -3.28 3.88
N ALA A 175 13.86 -2.12 4.07
CA ALA A 175 13.79 -1.38 5.33
C ALA A 175 12.33 -1.02 5.69
N ARG A 176 11.56 -0.48 4.73
CA ARG A 176 10.13 -0.19 4.94
C ARG A 176 9.32 -1.46 5.26
N MET A 177 9.63 -2.61 4.65
CA MET A 177 8.96 -3.86 4.98
C MET A 177 9.28 -4.34 6.40
N GLN A 178 10.49 -4.12 6.89
CA GLN A 178 10.84 -4.37 8.31
C GLN A 178 9.99 -3.52 9.26
N GLU A 179 9.82 -2.23 8.94
CA GLU A 179 8.95 -1.34 9.72
C GLU A 179 7.49 -1.82 9.69
N ASN A 180 7.00 -2.24 8.54
CA ASN A 180 5.64 -2.79 8.39
C ASN A 180 5.46 -4.08 9.23
N MET A 181 6.43 -4.97 9.22
CA MET A 181 6.40 -6.19 10.04
C MET A 181 6.41 -5.87 11.54
N ALA A 182 7.28 -4.94 11.96
CA ALA A 182 7.32 -4.49 13.35
C ALA A 182 5.99 -3.84 13.78
N TRP A 183 5.37 -3.07 12.90
CA TRP A 183 4.05 -2.49 13.14
C TRP A 183 2.98 -3.58 13.24
N MET A 184 2.93 -4.53 12.31
CA MET A 184 1.99 -5.65 12.35
C MET A 184 2.09 -6.45 13.65
N ASN A 185 3.31 -6.78 14.08
CA ASN A 185 3.54 -7.51 15.33
C ASN A 185 2.99 -6.75 16.56
N ARG A 186 3.15 -5.42 16.58
CA ARG A 186 2.57 -4.60 17.65
C ARG A 186 1.03 -4.58 17.62
N VAL A 187 0.45 -4.48 16.44
CA VAL A 187 -1.01 -4.38 16.26
C VAL A 187 -1.71 -5.71 16.58
N VAL A 188 -1.16 -6.81 16.09
CA VAL A 188 -1.70 -8.16 16.32
C VAL A 188 -1.37 -8.67 17.73
N GLY A 189 -0.40 -8.03 18.41
CA GLY A 189 0.02 -8.44 19.75
C GLY A 189 0.78 -9.77 19.75
N THR A 190 1.40 -10.13 18.62
CA THR A 190 2.24 -11.33 18.54
C THR A 190 3.46 -11.18 19.44
N LYS A 191 3.63 -12.12 20.36
CA LYS A 191 4.90 -12.29 21.07
C LYS A 191 5.82 -13.09 20.15
N ALA A 192 7.10 -12.69 20.10
CA ALA A 192 8.11 -13.47 19.43
C ALA A 192 8.08 -14.92 19.95
N VAL A 193 7.93 -15.87 19.04
CA VAL A 193 7.94 -17.30 19.40
C VAL A 193 9.40 -17.76 19.39
N PRO A 194 9.87 -18.44 20.45
CA PRO A 194 11.21 -19.05 20.44
C PRO A 194 11.38 -19.95 19.23
N GLY A 195 12.43 -19.71 18.41
CA GLY A 195 12.68 -20.44 17.17
C GLY A 195 12.02 -19.85 15.92
N GLU A 196 11.34 -18.72 16.01
CA GLU A 196 10.82 -17.99 14.84
C GLU A 196 11.99 -17.56 13.95
N PRO A 197 11.93 -17.79 12.61
CA PRO A 197 12.99 -17.42 11.70
C PRO A 197 13.26 -15.93 11.76
N GLN A 198 14.47 -15.53 12.12
CA GLN A 198 14.87 -14.13 12.06
C GLN A 198 14.94 -13.66 10.61
N LEU A 199 14.52 -12.42 10.38
CA LEU A 199 14.60 -11.80 9.06
C LEU A 199 16.07 -11.63 8.64
N ARG A 200 16.54 -12.44 7.69
CA ARG A 200 17.92 -12.41 7.18
C ARG A 200 18.08 -11.32 6.13
N VAL A 201 18.13 -10.07 6.59
CA VAL A 201 18.08 -8.86 5.72
C VAL A 201 19.21 -8.82 4.70
N ASP A 202 20.43 -9.21 5.11
CA ASP A 202 21.59 -9.19 4.20
C ASP A 202 21.43 -10.19 3.06
N GLU A 203 20.91 -11.39 3.34
CA GLU A 203 20.66 -12.41 2.32
C GLU A 203 19.52 -11.98 1.38
N ILE A 204 18.46 -11.36 1.91
CA ILE A 204 17.37 -10.80 1.10
C ILE A 204 17.91 -9.73 0.17
N ASN A 205 18.70 -8.78 0.69
CA ASN A 205 19.30 -7.73 -0.10
C ASN A 205 20.29 -8.26 -1.14
N ALA A 206 21.06 -9.29 -0.82
CA ALA A 206 22.00 -9.93 -1.75
C ALA A 206 21.25 -10.60 -2.92
N PHE A 207 20.18 -11.35 -2.65
CA PHE A 207 19.33 -11.94 -3.69
C PHE A 207 18.71 -10.88 -4.58
N LEU A 208 18.09 -9.85 -3.98
CA LEU A 208 17.47 -8.78 -4.72
C LEU A 208 18.46 -8.00 -5.56
N ALA A 209 19.65 -7.67 -5.02
CA ALA A 209 20.70 -6.96 -5.74
C ALA A 209 21.23 -7.74 -6.95
N LYS A 210 21.36 -9.06 -6.83
CA LYS A 210 21.77 -9.96 -7.92
C LYS A 210 20.83 -9.89 -9.11
N HIS A 211 19.55 -9.73 -8.87
CA HIS A 211 18.51 -9.78 -9.88
C HIS A 211 17.84 -8.43 -10.17
N ALA A 212 18.28 -7.36 -9.50
CA ALA A 212 17.75 -6.01 -9.66
C ALA A 212 17.90 -5.47 -11.09
N ARG A 213 17.07 -4.48 -11.39
CA ARG A 213 17.26 -3.66 -12.59
C ARG A 213 18.60 -2.93 -12.52
N GLN A 214 19.35 -2.96 -13.64
CA GLN A 214 20.58 -2.18 -13.84
C GLN A 214 20.29 -0.69 -13.87
#